data_9b28bb939023454e59bc09afa4b45785
#
_entry.id   9b28bb939023454e59bc09afa4b45785
#
_cell.length_a   1.000
_cell.length_b   1.000
_cell.length_c   1.000
_cell.angle_alpha   90.00
_cell.angle_beta   90.00
_cell.angle_gamma   90.00
#
_symmetry.space_group_name_H-M   'P 1'
#
loop_
_entity.id
_entity.type
_entity.pdbx_description
1 polymer ?
#
loop_
_entity_poly.entity_id
_entity_poly.type
_entity_poly.pdbx_seq_one_letter_code
_entity_poly.pdbx_strand_id
1 'polypeptide(L)'
;MKHHSPVRAIHVAVSWLTVVPVPTPTVEMDRCTGGAVITAVPVVGALLGTVAAASAFGLSHTALPTALIGVLLVVGLALITRGMHVDGLADTVDGLGCYGPPERVAEVMKSGSVGPFGAAAIVAAGAVQAVGFAALTDQHRWYDIVFAVVVGRFAAVLACRRGLGPAAATGFGAIVAGTQRRSLIVWPIILLAGAATLGAAGPGGYDAAHAVAAATTFVVVA
;
A
#
# COMPACT_ATOMS: atom_id res chain seq x y z
N MET A 1 15.84 -1.72 25.67
CA MET A 1 15.04 -1.63 24.43
C MET A 1 15.02 -0.15 24.01
N LYS A 2 15.68 0.20 22.90
CA LYS A 2 15.61 1.57 22.35
C LYS A 2 14.20 1.78 21.80
N HIS A 3 13.36 2.51 22.53
CA HIS A 3 12.04 2.92 22.05
C HIS A 3 12.26 3.98 20.95
N HIS A 4 12.04 3.61 19.71
CA HIS A 4 11.99 4.61 18.65
C HIS A 4 10.74 5.47 18.83
N SER A 5 10.92 6.80 18.83
CA SER A 5 9.79 7.73 18.82
C SER A 5 8.90 7.43 17.60
N PRO A 6 7.56 7.39 17.74
CA PRO A 6 6.65 7.21 16.61
C PRO A 6 6.91 8.19 15.47
N VAL A 7 7.22 9.44 15.79
CA VAL A 7 7.57 10.48 14.80
C VAL A 7 8.80 10.08 14.00
N ARG A 8 9.83 9.53 14.64
CA ARG A 8 11.03 9.05 13.96
C ARG A 8 10.72 7.85 13.04
N ALA A 9 9.87 6.92 13.48
CA ALA A 9 9.44 5.79 12.65
C ALA A 9 8.70 6.25 11.39
N ILE A 10 7.78 7.21 11.52
CA ILE A 10 7.07 7.83 10.39
C ILE A 10 8.06 8.52 9.45
N HIS A 11 8.99 9.31 9.99
CA HIS A 11 10.00 10.01 9.19
C HIS A 11 10.84 9.03 8.36
N VAL A 12 11.36 7.96 8.99
CA VAL A 12 12.10 6.91 8.28
C VAL A 12 11.22 6.24 7.23
N ALA A 13 9.95 5.92 7.55
CA ALA A 13 9.02 5.31 6.61
C ALA A 13 8.76 6.21 5.39
N VAL A 14 8.53 7.51 5.58
CA VAL A 14 8.36 8.47 4.47
C VAL A 14 9.61 8.53 3.61
N SER A 15 10.79 8.67 4.21
CA SER A 15 12.08 8.72 3.49
C SER A 15 12.34 7.46 2.65
N TRP A 16 11.94 6.31 3.14
CA TRP A 16 12.20 5.02 2.48
C TRP A 16 11.17 4.64 1.43
N LEU A 17 9.90 4.92 1.73
CA LEU A 17 8.77 4.45 0.92
C LEU A 17 8.30 5.49 -0.11
N THR A 18 8.89 6.69 -0.13
CA THR A 18 8.48 7.74 -1.05
C THR A 18 9.68 8.47 -1.66
N VAL A 19 9.41 9.22 -2.73
CA VAL A 19 10.40 10.14 -3.34
C VAL A 19 10.46 11.49 -2.63
N VAL A 20 9.66 11.71 -1.58
CA VAL A 20 9.61 12.99 -0.85
C VAL A 20 11.00 13.27 -0.27
N PRO A 21 11.59 14.45 -0.55
CA PRO A 21 12.93 14.80 -0.09
C PRO A 21 12.91 15.19 1.39
N VAL A 22 12.80 14.22 2.27
CA VAL A 22 12.98 14.43 3.72
C VAL A 22 14.40 14.06 4.11
N PRO A 23 15.02 14.79 5.05
CA PRO A 23 16.37 14.46 5.54
C PRO A 23 16.40 13.01 6.00
N THR A 24 17.30 12.21 5.44
CA THR A 24 17.41 10.81 5.82
C THR A 24 17.97 10.74 7.25
N PRO A 25 17.23 10.21 8.22
CA PRO A 25 17.76 10.08 9.57
C PRO A 25 18.92 9.08 9.54
N THR A 26 20.02 9.42 10.18
CA THR A 26 21.13 8.49 10.45
C THR A 26 20.66 7.46 11.47
N VAL A 27 20.09 6.36 10.99
CA VAL A 27 19.54 5.27 11.81
C VAL A 27 20.14 3.96 11.32
N GLU A 28 20.66 3.18 12.25
CA GLU A 28 21.01 1.81 11.96
C GLU A 28 19.74 1.01 11.63
N MET A 29 19.75 0.34 10.47
CA MET A 29 18.62 -0.46 10.01
C MET A 29 18.67 -1.86 10.59
N ASP A 30 18.30 -1.94 11.86
CA ASP A 30 18.10 -3.18 12.60
C ASP A 30 16.64 -3.65 12.55
N ARG A 31 16.37 -4.83 13.09
CA ARG A 31 14.99 -5.38 13.16
C ARG A 31 14.03 -4.51 14.00
N CYS A 32 14.53 -3.75 14.96
CA CYS A 32 13.72 -2.88 15.77
C CYS A 32 13.23 -1.69 14.92
N THR A 33 14.16 -1.05 14.18
CA THR A 33 13.87 0.02 13.24
C THR A 33 12.96 -0.45 12.11
N GLY A 34 13.25 -1.59 11.49
CA GLY A 34 12.41 -2.18 10.45
C GLY A 34 10.99 -2.45 10.93
N GLY A 35 10.84 -3.02 12.12
CA GLY A 35 9.52 -3.26 12.72
C GLY A 35 8.75 -1.95 13.01
N ALA A 36 9.43 -0.90 13.47
CA ALA A 36 8.82 0.41 13.69
C ALA A 36 8.39 1.07 12.37
N VAL A 37 9.20 0.96 11.31
CA VAL A 37 8.87 1.44 9.96
C VAL A 37 7.60 0.74 9.45
N ILE A 38 7.53 -0.59 9.49
CA ILE A 38 6.34 -1.34 9.04
C ILE A 38 5.10 -0.96 9.86
N THR A 39 5.22 -0.75 11.16
CA THR A 39 4.10 -0.27 11.99
C THR A 39 3.60 1.11 11.53
N ALA A 40 4.47 1.98 11.01
CA ALA A 40 4.15 3.32 10.53
C ALA A 40 3.64 3.36 9.07
N VAL A 41 3.75 2.27 8.30
CA VAL A 41 3.35 2.24 6.87
C VAL A 41 1.91 2.70 6.62
N PRO A 42 0.89 2.33 7.42
CA PRO A 42 -0.45 2.86 7.21
C PRO A 42 -0.58 4.37 7.41
N VAL A 43 0.27 4.99 8.25
CA VAL A 43 0.33 6.47 8.37
C VAL A 43 0.85 7.09 7.09
N VAL A 44 1.88 6.49 6.47
CA VAL A 44 2.34 6.90 5.14
C VAL A 44 1.23 6.72 4.11
N GLY A 45 0.42 5.65 4.24
CA GLY A 45 -0.79 5.44 3.45
C GLY A 45 -1.79 6.59 3.58
N ALA A 46 -2.02 7.09 4.81
CA ALA A 46 -2.90 8.23 5.04
C ALA A 46 -2.38 9.52 4.38
N LEU A 47 -1.08 9.78 4.46
CA LEU A 47 -0.45 10.91 3.79
C LEU A 47 -0.59 10.82 2.25
N LEU A 48 -0.27 9.66 1.68
CA LEU A 48 -0.38 9.42 0.24
C LEU A 48 -1.84 9.47 -0.24
N GLY A 49 -2.75 8.88 0.54
CA GLY A 49 -4.19 8.91 0.26
C GLY A 49 -4.74 10.33 0.29
N THR A 50 -4.29 11.17 1.24
CA THR A 50 -4.68 12.58 1.31
C THR A 50 -4.18 13.34 0.08
N VAL A 51 -2.95 13.11 -0.36
CA VAL A 51 -2.42 13.70 -1.60
C VAL A 51 -3.24 13.23 -2.81
N ALA A 52 -3.56 11.93 -2.90
CA ALA A 52 -4.39 11.39 -3.98
C ALA A 52 -5.80 12.00 -3.98
N ALA A 53 -6.46 12.09 -2.82
CA ALA A 53 -7.78 12.70 -2.69
C ALA A 53 -7.77 14.21 -3.03
N ALA A 54 -6.77 14.94 -2.58
CA ALA A 54 -6.59 16.36 -2.93
C ALA A 54 -6.35 16.55 -4.43
N SER A 55 -5.55 15.67 -5.05
CA SER A 55 -5.33 15.67 -6.51
C SER A 55 -6.61 15.35 -7.26
N ALA A 56 -7.36 14.33 -6.83
CA ALA A 56 -8.67 13.97 -7.40
C ALA A 56 -9.65 15.15 -7.32
N PHE A 57 -9.74 15.78 -6.14
CA PHE A 57 -10.56 16.97 -5.91
C PHE A 57 -10.16 18.10 -6.86
N GLY A 58 -8.89 18.47 -6.94
CA GLY A 58 -8.42 19.53 -7.83
C GLY A 58 -8.68 19.22 -9.30
N LEU A 59 -8.39 17.99 -9.75
CA LEU A 59 -8.59 17.57 -11.13
C LEU A 59 -10.07 17.45 -11.52
N SER A 60 -10.97 17.13 -10.57
CA SER A 60 -12.42 17.07 -10.82
C SER A 60 -13.04 18.43 -11.20
N HIS A 61 -12.35 19.54 -10.92
CA HIS A 61 -12.76 20.89 -11.33
C HIS A 61 -12.22 21.28 -12.72
N THR A 62 -11.56 20.37 -13.41
CA THR A 62 -11.08 20.57 -14.79
C THR A 62 -11.99 19.88 -15.79
N ALA A 63 -11.71 20.03 -17.08
CA ALA A 63 -12.43 19.32 -18.14
C ALA A 63 -11.94 17.88 -18.37
N LEU A 64 -11.09 17.34 -17.48
CA LEU A 64 -10.58 15.98 -17.60
C LEU A 64 -11.67 14.94 -17.32
N PRO A 65 -11.80 13.89 -18.16
CA PRO A 65 -12.66 12.74 -17.84
C PRO A 65 -12.22 12.08 -16.54
N THR A 66 -13.17 11.65 -15.69
CA THR A 66 -12.89 10.97 -14.41
C THR A 66 -12.06 9.71 -14.59
N ALA A 67 -12.26 8.98 -15.71
CA ALA A 67 -11.43 7.83 -16.05
C ALA A 67 -9.93 8.19 -16.17
N LEU A 68 -9.62 9.34 -16.79
CA LEU A 68 -8.22 9.80 -16.88
C LEU A 68 -7.69 10.25 -15.51
N ILE A 69 -8.54 10.88 -14.69
CA ILE A 69 -8.17 11.22 -13.31
C ILE A 69 -7.79 9.94 -12.54
N GLY A 70 -8.59 8.88 -12.63
CA GLY A 70 -8.28 7.59 -12.01
C GLY A 70 -6.92 7.02 -12.43
N VAL A 71 -6.61 7.05 -13.72
CA VAL A 71 -5.29 6.63 -14.25
C VAL A 71 -4.17 7.51 -13.69
N LEU A 72 -4.34 8.83 -13.69
CA LEU A 72 -3.33 9.76 -13.17
C LEU A 72 -3.06 9.54 -11.68
N LEU A 73 -4.07 9.19 -10.88
CA LEU A 73 -3.90 8.86 -9.46
C LEU A 73 -3.06 7.58 -9.28
N VAL A 74 -3.34 6.52 -10.05
CA VAL A 74 -2.55 5.27 -10.00
C VAL A 74 -1.11 5.53 -10.39
N VAL A 75 -0.88 6.22 -11.51
CA VAL A 75 0.47 6.57 -11.98
C VAL A 75 1.18 7.47 -10.97
N GLY A 76 0.50 8.47 -10.43
CA GLY A 76 1.04 9.38 -9.41
C GLY A 76 1.46 8.63 -8.15
N LEU A 77 0.63 7.71 -7.64
CA LEU A 77 0.95 6.88 -6.49
C LEU A 77 2.14 5.94 -6.77
N ALA A 78 2.22 5.36 -7.98
CA ALA A 78 3.36 4.54 -8.38
C ALA A 78 4.65 5.35 -8.42
N LEU A 79 4.63 6.55 -9.03
CA LEU A 79 5.80 7.42 -9.12
C LEU A 79 6.27 7.90 -7.75
N ILE A 80 5.34 8.36 -6.88
CA ILE A 80 5.70 8.88 -5.55
C ILE A 80 6.27 7.78 -4.64
N THR A 81 5.93 6.51 -4.89
CA THR A 81 6.44 5.34 -4.16
C THR A 81 7.53 4.57 -4.92
N ARG A 82 8.15 5.17 -5.95
CA ARG A 82 9.23 4.58 -6.76
C ARG A 82 8.86 3.26 -7.43
N GLY A 83 7.58 2.98 -7.64
CA GLY A 83 7.14 1.73 -8.25
C GLY A 83 7.32 0.48 -7.39
N MET A 84 7.82 0.57 -6.15
CA MET A 84 8.16 -0.60 -5.32
C MET A 84 7.04 -1.62 -5.17
N HIS A 85 5.79 -1.17 -5.11
CA HIS A 85 4.64 -2.07 -4.98
C HIS A 85 4.28 -2.73 -6.31
N VAL A 86 4.46 -2.00 -7.41
CA VAL A 86 4.27 -2.50 -8.77
C VAL A 86 5.32 -3.57 -9.10
N ASP A 87 6.57 -3.30 -8.74
CA ASP A 87 7.69 -4.22 -8.87
C ASP A 87 7.47 -5.50 -8.06
N GLY A 88 7.13 -5.36 -6.77
CA GLY A 88 6.84 -6.51 -5.92
C GLY A 88 5.64 -7.34 -6.37
N LEU A 89 4.60 -6.71 -6.94
CA LEU A 89 3.47 -7.41 -7.54
C LEU A 89 3.92 -8.24 -8.75
N ALA A 90 4.69 -7.62 -9.66
CA ALA A 90 5.20 -8.30 -10.85
C ALA A 90 6.06 -9.50 -10.49
N ASP A 91 7.06 -9.31 -9.62
CA ASP A 91 7.96 -10.35 -9.17
C ASP A 91 7.21 -11.53 -8.52
N THR A 92 6.22 -11.20 -7.65
CA THR A 92 5.43 -12.22 -6.96
C THR A 92 4.60 -13.04 -7.94
N VAL A 93 3.92 -12.39 -8.90
CA VAL A 93 3.05 -13.08 -9.85
C VAL A 93 3.86 -13.87 -10.88
N ASP A 94 5.00 -13.37 -11.33
CA ASP A 94 5.91 -14.12 -12.19
C ASP A 94 6.53 -15.31 -11.43
N GLY A 95 6.90 -15.13 -10.17
CA GLY A 95 7.39 -16.22 -9.32
C GLY A 95 6.36 -17.33 -9.15
N LEU A 96 5.12 -16.98 -8.85
CA LEU A 96 4.02 -17.94 -8.75
C LEU A 96 3.69 -18.58 -10.11
N GLY A 97 3.72 -17.79 -11.18
CA GLY A 97 3.42 -18.20 -12.54
C GLY A 97 4.46 -19.14 -13.16
N CYS A 98 5.66 -19.26 -12.60
CA CYS A 98 6.66 -20.19 -13.12
C CYS A 98 6.37 -21.66 -12.75
N TYR A 99 5.41 -21.92 -11.84
CA TYR A 99 5.00 -23.28 -11.40
C TYR A 99 6.18 -24.21 -11.02
N GLY A 100 7.28 -23.60 -10.55
CA GLY A 100 8.52 -24.31 -10.20
C GLY A 100 8.65 -24.60 -8.70
N PRO A 101 9.72 -25.33 -8.33
CA PRO A 101 10.08 -25.51 -6.93
C PRO A 101 10.48 -24.17 -6.29
N PRO A 102 10.50 -24.07 -4.93
CA PRO A 102 10.77 -22.81 -4.21
C PRO A 102 12.04 -22.08 -4.65
N GLU A 103 13.09 -22.84 -5.01
CA GLU A 103 14.37 -22.30 -5.48
C GLU A 103 14.20 -21.56 -6.81
N ARG A 104 13.42 -22.14 -7.72
CA ARG A 104 13.11 -21.55 -9.03
C ARG A 104 12.25 -20.31 -8.89
N VAL A 105 11.24 -20.34 -8.01
CA VAL A 105 10.42 -19.16 -7.69
C VAL A 105 11.30 -18.03 -7.17
N ALA A 106 12.20 -18.32 -6.22
CA ALA A 106 13.12 -17.33 -5.68
C ALA A 106 14.11 -16.77 -6.73
N GLU A 107 14.52 -17.59 -7.70
CA GLU A 107 15.38 -17.18 -8.80
C GLU A 107 14.64 -16.22 -9.75
N VAL A 108 13.40 -16.57 -10.14
CA VAL A 108 12.53 -15.72 -10.98
C VAL A 108 12.29 -14.36 -10.32
N MET A 109 11.90 -14.34 -9.04
CA MET A 109 11.69 -13.11 -8.27
C MET A 109 12.95 -12.23 -8.15
N LYS A 110 14.14 -12.79 -8.30
CA LYS A 110 15.42 -12.05 -8.24
C LYS A 110 15.96 -11.68 -9.62
N SER A 111 15.34 -12.11 -10.70
CA SER A 111 15.88 -11.92 -12.06
C SER A 111 15.90 -10.45 -12.51
N GLY A 112 15.06 -9.59 -11.88
CA GLY A 112 14.92 -8.18 -12.23
C GLY A 112 14.27 -7.92 -13.60
N SER A 113 13.76 -8.96 -14.27
CA SER A 113 13.03 -8.86 -15.53
C SER A 113 11.55 -9.16 -15.30
N VAL A 114 10.67 -8.30 -15.80
CA VAL A 114 9.23 -8.55 -15.75
C VAL A 114 8.83 -9.59 -16.80
N GLY A 115 8.24 -10.67 -16.33
CA GLY A 115 7.69 -11.72 -17.19
C GLY A 115 6.25 -11.41 -17.63
N PRO A 116 5.65 -12.29 -18.45
CA PRO A 116 4.30 -12.07 -18.98
C PRO A 116 3.21 -12.05 -17.90
N PHE A 117 3.35 -12.84 -16.84
CA PHE A 117 2.38 -12.89 -15.75
C PHE A 117 2.45 -11.62 -14.90
N GLY A 118 3.67 -11.14 -14.59
CA GLY A 118 3.88 -9.88 -13.89
C GLY A 118 3.35 -8.69 -14.68
N ALA A 119 3.62 -8.64 -15.98
CA ALA A 119 3.09 -7.60 -16.85
C ALA A 119 1.54 -7.60 -16.86
N ALA A 120 0.93 -8.79 -16.99
CA ALA A 120 -0.54 -8.92 -16.95
C ALA A 120 -1.10 -8.47 -15.57
N ALA A 121 -0.44 -8.82 -14.48
CA ALA A 121 -0.83 -8.41 -13.13
C ALA A 121 -0.77 -6.90 -12.94
N ILE A 122 0.29 -6.23 -13.42
CA ILE A 122 0.41 -4.76 -13.37
C ILE A 122 -0.76 -4.11 -14.12
N VAL A 123 -1.05 -4.57 -15.34
CA VAL A 123 -2.14 -4.02 -16.14
C VAL A 123 -3.49 -4.24 -15.47
N ALA A 124 -3.77 -5.45 -14.99
CA ALA A 124 -5.02 -5.78 -14.33
C ALA A 124 -5.20 -4.97 -13.02
N ALA A 125 -4.19 -4.94 -12.16
CA ALA A 125 -4.21 -4.18 -10.92
C ALA A 125 -4.37 -2.68 -11.17
N GLY A 126 -3.58 -2.13 -12.10
CA GLY A 126 -3.66 -0.73 -12.47
C GLY A 126 -5.03 -0.35 -13.04
N ALA A 127 -5.62 -1.19 -13.90
CA ALA A 127 -6.95 -0.96 -14.44
C ALA A 127 -8.04 -0.95 -13.35
N VAL A 128 -8.03 -1.95 -12.45
CA VAL A 128 -9.00 -2.03 -11.34
C VAL A 128 -8.88 -0.80 -10.43
N GLN A 129 -7.66 -0.41 -10.09
CA GLN A 129 -7.43 0.78 -9.26
C GLN A 129 -7.87 2.06 -9.96
N ALA A 130 -7.55 2.23 -11.26
CA ALA A 130 -7.93 3.41 -12.03
C ALA A 130 -9.46 3.55 -12.13
N VAL A 131 -10.17 2.46 -12.41
CA VAL A 131 -11.65 2.45 -12.44
C VAL A 131 -12.22 2.74 -11.05
N GLY A 132 -11.65 2.16 -10.00
CA GLY A 132 -12.06 2.42 -8.61
C GLY A 132 -11.89 3.90 -8.22
N PHE A 133 -10.74 4.49 -8.48
CA PHE A 133 -10.50 5.92 -8.22
C PHE A 133 -11.38 6.83 -9.07
N ALA A 134 -11.63 6.48 -10.34
CA ALA A 134 -12.56 7.22 -11.20
C ALA A 134 -13.97 7.22 -10.60
N ALA A 135 -14.48 6.07 -10.18
CA ALA A 135 -15.80 5.95 -9.58
C ALA A 135 -15.93 6.72 -8.25
N LEU A 136 -14.89 6.69 -7.41
CA LEU A 136 -14.86 7.46 -6.16
C LEU A 136 -14.80 8.97 -6.42
N THR A 137 -14.06 9.38 -7.45
CA THR A 137 -13.98 10.79 -7.88
C THR A 137 -15.32 11.30 -8.39
N ASP A 138 -16.00 10.53 -9.24
CA ASP A 138 -17.32 10.83 -9.81
C ASP A 138 -18.38 11.02 -8.70
N GLN A 139 -18.28 10.21 -7.65
CA GLN A 139 -19.17 10.26 -6.50
C GLN A 139 -18.72 11.27 -5.41
N HIS A 140 -17.65 12.03 -5.63
CA HIS A 140 -17.06 12.95 -4.66
C HIS A 140 -16.67 12.29 -3.31
N ARG A 141 -16.26 11.04 -3.35
CA ARG A 141 -15.96 10.22 -2.17
C ARG A 141 -14.48 10.34 -1.77
N TRP A 142 -14.04 11.52 -1.41
CA TRP A 142 -12.64 11.84 -1.13
C TRP A 142 -12.04 11.05 0.04
N TYR A 143 -12.84 10.86 1.09
CA TYR A 143 -12.42 10.10 2.25
C TYR A 143 -12.17 8.62 1.91
N ASP A 144 -12.96 8.04 1.03
CA ASP A 144 -12.79 6.65 0.59
C ASP A 144 -11.51 6.45 -0.21
N ILE A 145 -11.07 7.45 -0.97
CA ILE A 145 -9.77 7.44 -1.64
C ILE A 145 -8.65 7.35 -0.59
N VAL A 146 -8.70 8.17 0.46
CA VAL A 146 -7.73 8.10 1.57
C VAL A 146 -7.76 6.73 2.23
N PHE A 147 -8.96 6.27 2.57
CA PHE A 147 -9.16 5.01 3.27
C PHE A 147 -8.65 3.81 2.48
N ALA A 148 -8.93 3.75 1.18
CA ALA A 148 -8.46 2.69 0.29
C ALA A 148 -6.92 2.60 0.28
N VAL A 149 -6.23 3.74 0.21
CA VAL A 149 -4.77 3.77 0.24
C VAL A 149 -4.21 3.32 1.60
N VAL A 150 -4.86 3.70 2.71
CA VAL A 150 -4.46 3.24 4.06
C VAL A 150 -4.61 1.73 4.20
N VAL A 151 -5.74 1.18 3.74
CA VAL A 151 -6.00 -0.27 3.79
C VAL A 151 -4.97 -1.04 2.95
N GLY A 152 -4.67 -0.55 1.73
CA GLY A 152 -3.62 -1.14 0.91
C GLY A 152 -2.25 -1.15 1.61
N ARG A 153 -1.91 -0.11 2.34
CA ARG A 153 -0.66 -0.06 3.12
C ARG A 153 -0.67 -0.94 4.37
N PHE A 154 -1.83 -1.23 4.94
CA PHE A 154 -1.96 -2.20 6.01
C PHE A 154 -1.60 -3.63 5.58
N ALA A 155 -1.71 -3.97 4.30
CA ALA A 155 -1.26 -5.25 3.76
C ALA A 155 0.21 -5.55 4.08
N ALA A 156 1.09 -4.54 4.08
CA ALA A 156 2.49 -4.69 4.47
C ALA A 156 2.66 -5.10 5.95
N VAL A 157 1.78 -4.60 6.83
CA VAL A 157 1.75 -5.00 8.24
C VAL A 157 1.34 -6.48 8.37
N LEU A 158 0.35 -6.91 7.59
CA LEU A 158 -0.10 -8.32 7.54
C LEU A 158 1.00 -9.24 7.00
N ALA A 159 1.71 -8.83 5.95
CA ALA A 159 2.80 -9.60 5.37
C ALA A 159 3.96 -9.79 6.34
N CYS A 160 4.21 -8.82 7.23
CA CYS A 160 5.27 -8.88 8.23
C CYS A 160 4.82 -9.47 9.59
N ARG A 161 3.69 -10.18 9.63
CA ARG A 161 3.14 -10.76 10.87
C ARG A 161 4.07 -11.78 11.50
N ARG A 162 4.02 -11.85 12.82
CA ARG A 162 4.78 -12.85 13.59
C ARG A 162 4.43 -14.27 13.12
N GLY A 163 5.45 -15.12 13.01
CA GLY A 163 5.31 -16.50 12.52
C GLY A 163 5.72 -16.68 11.06
N LEU A 164 5.87 -15.59 10.29
CA LEU A 164 6.47 -15.64 8.96
C LEU A 164 7.95 -15.27 9.07
N GLY A 165 8.82 -16.19 8.63
CA GLY A 165 10.25 -15.95 8.50
C GLY A 165 10.58 -15.21 7.20
N PRO A 166 11.77 -14.58 7.11
CA PRO A 166 12.24 -14.01 5.87
C PRO A 166 12.57 -15.08 4.85
N ALA A 167 12.29 -14.83 3.57
CA ALA A 167 12.66 -15.73 2.48
C ALA A 167 14.18 -15.76 2.20
N ALA A 168 14.92 -14.72 2.64
CA ALA A 168 16.37 -14.63 2.51
C ALA A 168 16.99 -14.13 3.82
N ALA A 169 18.23 -14.53 4.09
CA ALA A 169 18.96 -14.15 5.30
C ALA A 169 19.38 -12.66 5.32
N THR A 170 19.38 -12.01 4.17
CA THR A 170 19.82 -10.61 3.97
C THR A 170 18.76 -9.79 3.25
N GLY A 171 18.94 -8.47 3.24
CA GLY A 171 18.04 -7.54 2.57
C GLY A 171 16.91 -7.03 3.48
N PHE A 172 16.02 -6.22 2.91
CA PHE A 172 14.94 -5.56 3.66
C PHE A 172 14.00 -6.57 4.33
N GLY A 173 13.63 -7.66 3.63
CA GLY A 173 12.78 -8.71 4.17
C GLY A 173 13.33 -9.33 5.45
N ALA A 174 14.66 -9.48 5.57
CA ALA A 174 15.30 -10.06 6.76
C ALA A 174 15.09 -9.21 8.03
N ILE A 175 15.00 -7.89 7.87
CA ILE A 175 14.79 -6.97 8.99
C ILE A 175 13.33 -6.71 9.34
N VAL A 176 12.38 -6.95 8.43
CA VAL A 176 10.97 -6.65 8.67
C VAL A 176 10.09 -7.88 8.89
N ALA A 177 10.43 -9.03 8.30
CA ALA A 177 9.63 -10.25 8.42
C ALA A 177 9.46 -10.69 9.88
N GLY A 178 8.23 -11.03 10.27
CA GLY A 178 7.91 -11.52 11.60
C GLY A 178 7.96 -10.47 12.71
N THR A 179 8.07 -9.18 12.39
CA THR A 179 8.19 -8.11 13.40
C THR A 179 6.85 -7.63 13.95
N GLN A 180 5.75 -7.85 13.22
CA GLN A 180 4.44 -7.29 13.56
C GLN A 180 3.64 -8.23 14.49
N ARG A 181 3.17 -7.67 15.61
CA ARG A 181 2.30 -8.36 16.58
C ARG A 181 1.20 -7.44 17.09
N ARG A 182 1.54 -6.35 17.78
CA ARG A 182 0.55 -5.42 18.35
C ARG A 182 -0.15 -4.61 17.27
N SER A 183 0.55 -4.23 16.23
CA SER A 183 0.04 -3.52 15.06
C SER A 183 -1.08 -4.29 14.33
N LEU A 184 -1.07 -5.64 14.39
CA LEU A 184 -2.13 -6.50 13.85
C LEU A 184 -3.45 -6.42 14.65
N ILE A 185 -3.44 -5.81 15.81
CA ILE A 185 -4.65 -5.54 16.61
C ILE A 185 -5.03 -4.08 16.50
N VAL A 186 -4.05 -3.18 16.64
CA VAL A 186 -4.29 -1.74 16.67
C VAL A 186 -4.81 -1.23 15.31
N TRP A 187 -4.17 -1.61 14.21
CA TRP A 187 -4.57 -1.13 12.89
C TRP A 187 -5.97 -1.61 12.46
N PRO A 188 -6.38 -2.89 12.61
CA PRO A 188 -7.75 -3.29 12.34
C PRO A 188 -8.80 -2.52 13.14
N ILE A 189 -8.53 -2.21 14.42
CA ILE A 189 -9.44 -1.40 15.22
C ILE A 189 -9.58 0.01 14.64
N ILE A 190 -8.46 0.65 14.27
CA ILE A 190 -8.46 1.96 13.63
C ILE A 190 -9.19 1.93 12.28
N LEU A 191 -8.94 0.91 11.47
CA LEU A 191 -9.58 0.74 10.16
C LEU A 191 -11.08 0.48 10.29
N LEU A 192 -11.51 -0.35 11.26
CA LEU A 192 -12.91 -0.59 11.52
C LEU A 192 -13.63 0.68 12.02
N ALA A 193 -13.00 1.45 12.89
CA ALA A 193 -13.52 2.74 13.33
C ALA A 193 -13.62 3.73 12.15
N GLY A 194 -12.61 3.77 11.27
CA GLY A 194 -12.63 4.56 10.05
C GLY A 194 -13.76 4.14 9.09
N ALA A 195 -13.95 2.85 8.87
CA ALA A 195 -15.04 2.32 8.05
C ALA A 195 -16.42 2.65 8.64
N ALA A 196 -16.57 2.58 9.96
CA ALA A 196 -17.82 2.94 10.64
C ALA A 196 -18.18 4.42 10.45
N THR A 197 -17.19 5.32 10.47
CA THR A 197 -17.42 6.76 10.20
C THR A 197 -17.84 7.01 8.75
N LEU A 198 -17.33 6.22 7.79
CA LEU A 198 -17.76 6.25 6.39
C LEU A 198 -19.22 5.83 6.23
N GLY A 199 -19.64 4.78 6.92
CA GLY A 199 -21.04 4.30 6.92
C GLY A 199 -22.02 5.30 7.51
N ALA A 200 -21.58 6.11 8.49
CA ALA A 200 -22.44 7.08 9.17
C ALA A 200 -22.56 8.43 8.42
N ALA A 201 -21.60 8.77 7.55
CA ALA A 201 -21.50 10.09 6.92
C ALA A 201 -22.14 10.19 5.51
N GLY A 202 -22.63 9.09 4.92
CA GLY A 202 -23.13 9.07 3.54
C GLY A 202 -24.62 9.41 3.43
N PRO A 203 -25.04 10.28 2.50
CA PRO A 203 -26.43 10.49 2.17
C PRO A 203 -26.99 9.28 1.40
N GLY A 204 -27.39 8.23 2.08
CA GLY A 204 -27.96 7.03 1.43
C GLY A 204 -27.65 5.72 2.12
N GLY A 205 -27.27 5.73 3.40
CA GLY A 205 -27.07 4.50 4.17
C GLY A 205 -26.04 3.57 3.50
N TYR A 206 -24.78 3.87 3.66
CA TYR A 206 -23.72 3.02 3.14
C TYR A 206 -23.83 1.62 3.70
N ASP A 207 -24.06 0.63 2.83
CA ASP A 207 -23.73 -0.74 3.14
C ASP A 207 -22.24 -0.81 3.46
N ALA A 208 -21.89 -1.07 4.72
CA ALA A 208 -20.53 -1.34 5.15
C ALA A 208 -19.85 -2.42 4.28
N ALA A 209 -20.65 -3.26 3.61
CA ALA A 209 -20.24 -4.23 2.61
C ALA A 209 -19.50 -3.60 1.42
N HIS A 210 -19.88 -2.42 0.94
CA HIS A 210 -19.20 -1.76 -0.19
C HIS A 210 -17.84 -1.18 0.21
N ALA A 211 -17.73 -0.62 1.42
CA ALA A 211 -16.44 -0.15 1.94
C ALA A 211 -15.47 -1.32 2.19
N VAL A 212 -15.99 -2.45 2.71
CA VAL A 212 -15.21 -3.69 2.88
C VAL A 212 -14.84 -4.31 1.54
N ALA A 213 -15.73 -4.32 0.55
CA ALA A 213 -15.44 -4.84 -0.80
C ALA A 213 -14.36 -4.01 -1.50
N ALA A 214 -14.43 -2.68 -1.44
CA ALA A 214 -13.38 -1.80 -1.97
C ALA A 214 -12.04 -2.02 -1.25
N ALA A 215 -12.07 -2.19 0.08
CA ALA A 215 -10.90 -2.47 0.88
C ALA A 215 -10.28 -3.84 0.58
N THR A 216 -11.10 -4.89 0.40
CA THR A 216 -10.61 -6.24 0.06
C THR A 216 -10.02 -6.29 -1.34
N THR A 217 -10.59 -5.60 -2.31
CA THR A 217 -10.02 -5.49 -3.67
C THR A 217 -8.64 -4.82 -3.63
N PHE A 218 -8.45 -3.81 -2.77
CA PHE A 218 -7.16 -3.15 -2.59
C PHE A 218 -6.12 -4.02 -1.87
N VAL A 219 -6.53 -4.85 -0.90
CA VAL A 219 -5.62 -5.77 -0.17
C VAL A 219 -5.16 -6.93 -1.05
N VAL A 220 -5.99 -7.39 -1.97
CA VAL A 220 -5.64 -8.48 -2.92
C VAL A 220 -4.67 -7.99 -3.99
N VAL A 221 -4.64 -6.68 -4.26
CA VAL A 221 -3.86 -6.06 -5.34
C VAL A 221 -2.63 -5.28 -4.83
N ALA A 222 -2.49 -5.11 -3.51
CA ALA A 222 -1.34 -4.45 -2.85
C ALA A 222 -0.45 -5.46 -2.11
#